data_6658e9390b7f0b78961dcc408ed9183d
#
_entry.id   6658e9390b7f0b78961dcc408ed9183d
#
_cell.length_a   1.000
_cell.length_b   1.000
_cell.length_c   1.000
_cell.angle_alpha   90.00
_cell.angle_beta   90.00
_cell.angle_gamma   90.00
#
_symmetry.space_group_name_H-M   'P 1'
#
loop_
_entity.id
_entity.type
_entity.pdbx_description
1 polymer ?
#
loop_
_entity_poly.entity_id
_entity_poly.type
_entity_poly.pdbx_seq_one_letter_code
_entity_poly.pdbx_strand_id
1 'polypeptide(L)'
;MSDKDVVHSKVARYLKEIFPKATERDDKSFTVPFESTRIWISIEDYNIPKSEKTKAWHLKHDMPHILVKVWATILVQVPRSPGLFKWVATEGQEWMLGGTQVVLGEDGDCTLLFVYSLAGETLDPGEFKNAVMAVATSANHLDDIAQEKFGGKRFIDLKIEDLT
;
A
#
# COMPACT_ATOMS: atom_id res chain seq x y z
N MET A 1 21.80 12.44 -9.36
CA MET A 1 20.57 11.61 -9.30
C MET A 1 20.51 11.07 -7.87
N SER A 2 19.44 11.32 -7.14
CA SER A 2 19.29 10.80 -5.78
C SER A 2 19.02 9.30 -5.78
N ASP A 3 19.25 8.61 -4.65
CA ASP A 3 18.92 7.19 -4.52
C ASP A 3 17.42 6.93 -4.79
N LYS A 4 16.57 7.86 -4.38
CA LYS A 4 15.14 7.84 -4.66
C LYS A 4 14.84 7.88 -6.17
N ASP A 5 15.56 8.69 -6.96
CA ASP A 5 15.39 8.74 -8.42
C ASP A 5 15.84 7.43 -9.08
N VAL A 6 16.87 6.79 -8.53
CA VAL A 6 17.34 5.47 -9.01
C VAL A 6 16.26 4.42 -8.77
N VAL A 7 15.69 4.37 -7.57
CA VAL A 7 14.60 3.44 -7.22
C VAL A 7 13.35 3.73 -8.06
N HIS A 8 12.99 5.02 -8.24
CA HIS A 8 11.87 5.41 -9.08
C HIS A 8 12.03 4.89 -10.52
N SER A 9 13.20 5.12 -11.12
CA SER A 9 13.48 4.64 -12.48
C SER A 9 13.44 3.12 -12.60
N LYS A 10 13.91 2.40 -11.55
CA LYS A 10 13.83 0.95 -11.45
C LYS A 10 12.38 0.47 -11.43
N VAL A 11 11.54 1.05 -10.56
CA VAL A 11 10.12 0.72 -10.44
C VAL A 11 9.36 1.03 -11.74
N ALA A 12 9.61 2.19 -12.36
CA ALA A 12 9.01 2.56 -13.64
C ALA A 12 9.30 1.54 -14.75
N ARG A 13 10.55 1.04 -14.80
CA ARG A 13 10.94 -0.01 -15.74
C ARG A 13 10.21 -1.32 -15.48
N TYR A 14 10.16 -1.78 -14.22
CA TYR A 14 9.45 -3.01 -13.85
C TYR A 14 7.95 -2.93 -14.17
N LEU A 15 7.31 -1.78 -13.88
CA LEU A 15 5.92 -1.56 -14.23
C LEU A 15 5.67 -1.65 -15.73
N LYS A 16 6.51 -1.02 -16.54
CA LYS A 16 6.38 -1.07 -18.00
C LYS A 16 6.47 -2.51 -18.55
N GLU A 17 7.34 -3.33 -17.96
CA GLU A 17 7.57 -4.72 -18.40
C GLU A 17 6.47 -5.67 -17.90
N ILE A 18 6.00 -5.51 -16.66
CA ILE A 18 5.15 -6.49 -15.98
C ILE A 18 3.68 -6.06 -15.99
N PHE A 19 3.41 -4.76 -15.86
CA PHE A 19 2.07 -4.18 -15.75
C PHE A 19 1.85 -3.07 -16.77
N PRO A 20 1.65 -3.39 -18.04
CA PRO A 20 1.61 -2.39 -19.14
C PRO A 20 0.46 -1.37 -19.04
N LYS A 21 -0.52 -1.61 -18.17
CA LYS A 21 -1.62 -0.67 -17.86
C LYS A 21 -1.29 0.28 -16.71
N ALA A 22 -0.10 0.17 -16.11
CA ALA A 22 0.34 1.08 -15.07
C ALA A 22 0.49 2.50 -15.61
N THR A 23 0.15 3.49 -14.80
CA THR A 23 0.30 4.92 -15.11
C THR A 23 1.06 5.64 -14.01
N GLU A 24 1.96 6.53 -14.41
CA GLU A 24 2.63 7.45 -13.48
C GLU A 24 1.74 8.69 -13.29
N ARG A 25 1.69 9.19 -12.06
CA ARG A 25 0.94 10.38 -11.65
C ARG A 25 1.88 11.59 -11.51
N ASP A 26 1.28 12.78 -11.40
CA ASP A 26 2.01 14.04 -11.22
C ASP A 26 2.87 14.08 -9.95
N ASP A 27 2.45 13.37 -8.90
CA ASP A 27 3.16 13.23 -7.62
C ASP A 27 4.28 12.18 -7.64
N LYS A 28 4.63 11.65 -8.81
CA LYS A 28 5.63 10.58 -8.99
C LYS A 28 5.26 9.22 -8.39
N SER A 29 4.03 9.04 -7.96
CA SER A 29 3.49 7.72 -7.63
C SER A 29 2.99 7.00 -8.89
N PHE A 30 2.73 5.71 -8.78
CA PHE A 30 2.18 4.92 -9.87
C PHE A 30 0.85 4.29 -9.46
N THR A 31 0.00 4.02 -10.45
CA THR A 31 -1.22 3.24 -10.25
C THR A 31 -1.31 2.09 -11.24
N VAL A 32 -1.84 0.96 -10.77
CA VAL A 32 -2.12 -0.23 -11.56
C VAL A 32 -3.60 -0.59 -11.36
N PRO A 33 -4.43 -0.59 -12.41
CA PRO A 33 -5.82 -1.05 -12.29
C PRO A 33 -5.86 -2.57 -12.12
N PHE A 34 -6.71 -3.06 -11.21
CA PHE A 34 -6.88 -4.47 -10.95
C PHE A 34 -8.31 -4.77 -10.47
N GLU A 35 -9.10 -5.46 -11.28
CA GLU A 35 -10.48 -5.90 -10.97
C GLU A 35 -11.35 -4.84 -10.24
N SER A 36 -11.75 -5.12 -8.99
CA SER A 36 -12.56 -4.22 -8.17
C SER A 36 -11.77 -3.10 -7.48
N THR A 37 -10.43 -3.12 -7.58
CA THR A 37 -9.57 -2.18 -6.87
C THR A 37 -8.54 -1.53 -7.78
N ARG A 38 -7.75 -0.64 -7.20
CA ARG A 38 -6.59 -0.01 -7.82
C ARG A 38 -5.41 -0.12 -6.87
N ILE A 39 -4.26 -0.47 -7.43
CA ILE A 39 -3.01 -0.52 -6.69
C ILE A 39 -2.32 0.83 -6.82
N TRP A 40 -1.82 1.35 -5.71
CA TRP A 40 -0.93 2.51 -5.66
C TRP A 40 0.46 2.07 -5.27
N ILE A 41 1.45 2.72 -5.85
CA ILE A 41 2.86 2.45 -5.58
C ILE A 41 3.54 3.79 -5.38
N SER A 42 4.07 4.01 -4.19
CA SER A 42 4.86 5.20 -3.85
C SER A 42 6.29 4.83 -3.49
N ILE A 43 7.21 5.75 -3.76
CA ILE A 43 8.61 5.64 -3.37
C ILE A 43 8.85 6.70 -2.29
N GLU A 44 9.13 6.25 -1.10
CA GLU A 44 9.19 7.08 0.09
C GLU A 44 10.56 6.99 0.76
N ASP A 45 11.03 8.12 1.30
CA ASP A 45 12.18 8.08 2.19
C ASP A 45 11.78 7.36 3.49
N TYR A 46 12.54 6.37 3.91
CA TYR A 46 12.30 5.69 5.16
C TYR A 46 12.66 6.60 6.34
N ASN A 47 11.64 7.20 6.92
CA ASN A 47 11.77 8.02 8.11
C ASN A 47 12.04 7.14 9.33
N ILE A 48 13.32 6.86 9.57
CA ILE A 48 13.78 6.10 10.73
C ILE A 48 13.31 6.77 12.02
N PRO A 49 12.76 6.00 12.98
CA PRO A 49 12.44 6.52 14.30
C PRO A 49 13.66 7.18 14.96
N LYS A 50 13.46 8.33 15.48
CA LYS A 50 14.32 9.49 15.67
C LYS A 50 15.34 9.45 16.79
N SER A 51 15.63 8.30 17.42
CA SER A 51 16.70 8.26 18.39
C SER A 51 18.06 8.18 17.69
N GLU A 52 19.04 8.93 18.17
CA GLU A 52 20.41 8.89 17.62
C GLU A 52 21.00 7.47 17.66
N LYS A 53 20.63 6.69 18.68
CA LYS A 53 21.02 5.27 18.79
C LYS A 53 20.46 4.43 17.63
N THR A 54 19.19 4.62 17.26
CA THR A 54 18.55 3.90 16.15
C THR A 54 19.15 4.31 14.81
N LYS A 55 19.41 5.59 14.59
CA LYS A 55 20.10 6.09 13.39
C LYS A 55 21.49 5.48 13.24
N ALA A 56 22.29 5.50 14.31
CA ALA A 56 23.63 4.91 14.31
C ALA A 56 23.58 3.41 14.02
N TRP A 57 22.59 2.69 14.52
CA TRP A 57 22.39 1.27 14.26
C TRP A 57 22.04 1.02 12.79
N HIS A 58 21.12 1.81 12.21
CA HIS A 58 20.75 1.71 10.79
C HIS A 58 21.96 1.95 9.87
N LEU A 59 22.75 2.99 10.15
CA LEU A 59 23.98 3.28 9.39
C LEU A 59 25.01 2.15 9.51
N LYS A 60 25.17 1.62 10.72
CA LYS A 60 26.12 0.52 10.98
C LYS A 60 25.78 -0.75 10.23
N HIS A 61 24.49 -1.02 9.99
CA HIS A 61 23.99 -2.25 9.38
C HIS A 61 23.51 -2.07 7.95
N ASP A 62 23.82 -0.92 7.33
CA ASP A 62 23.45 -0.60 5.95
C ASP A 62 21.96 -0.88 5.65
N MET A 63 21.09 -0.42 6.56
CA MET A 63 19.66 -0.61 6.42
C MET A 63 19.08 0.24 5.29
N PRO A 64 18.04 -0.25 4.59
CA PRO A 64 17.44 0.49 3.48
C PRO A 64 16.97 1.89 3.88
N HIS A 65 17.14 2.85 2.99
CA HIS A 65 16.72 4.25 3.19
C HIS A 65 15.51 4.62 2.34
N ILE A 66 15.22 3.85 1.31
CA ILE A 66 14.10 4.07 0.38
C ILE A 66 13.14 2.88 0.48
N LEU A 67 11.88 3.18 0.70
CA LEU A 67 10.80 2.19 0.65
C LEU A 67 10.02 2.31 -0.65
N VAL A 68 9.68 1.19 -1.22
CA VAL A 68 8.64 1.05 -2.23
C VAL A 68 7.39 0.53 -1.52
N LYS A 69 6.43 1.40 -1.30
CA LYS A 69 5.17 1.06 -0.65
C LYS A 69 4.13 0.73 -1.71
N VAL A 70 3.61 -0.48 -1.65
CA VAL A 70 2.54 -0.99 -2.52
C VAL A 70 1.28 -1.12 -1.67
N TRP A 71 0.18 -0.52 -2.10
CA TRP A 71 -1.05 -0.57 -1.34
C TRP A 71 -2.30 -0.50 -2.22
N ALA A 72 -3.40 -1.00 -1.70
CA ALA A 72 -4.70 -0.95 -2.34
C ALA A 72 -5.78 -0.60 -1.31
N THR A 73 -6.82 0.09 -1.76
CA THR A 73 -8.00 0.34 -0.95
C THR A 73 -8.88 -0.91 -0.95
N ILE A 74 -9.16 -1.44 0.23
CA ILE A 74 -10.16 -2.49 0.43
C ILE A 74 -11.54 -1.83 0.45
N LEU A 75 -11.75 -0.90 1.41
CA LEU A 75 -13.00 -0.17 1.57
C LEU A 75 -12.73 1.29 1.96
N VAL A 76 -13.66 2.17 1.59
CA VAL A 76 -13.75 3.56 2.06
C VAL A 76 -15.06 3.79 2.81
N GLN A 77 -15.15 4.89 3.55
CA GLN A 77 -16.33 5.27 4.32
C GLN A 77 -16.82 4.16 5.28
N VAL A 78 -15.87 3.45 5.90
CA VAL A 78 -16.16 2.40 6.87
C VAL A 78 -16.42 3.04 8.23
N PRO A 79 -17.58 2.80 8.86
CA PRO A 79 -17.86 3.34 10.20
C PRO A 79 -16.83 2.87 11.23
N ARG A 80 -16.34 3.78 12.05
CA ARG A 80 -15.42 3.43 13.16
C ARG A 80 -16.11 2.52 14.16
N SER A 81 -15.46 1.40 14.46
CA SER A 81 -15.95 0.49 15.49
C SER A 81 -14.80 -0.28 16.16
N PRO A 82 -14.95 -0.65 17.45
CA PRO A 82 -13.99 -1.54 18.11
C PRO A 82 -13.82 -2.88 17.40
N GLY A 83 -14.90 -3.37 16.77
CA GLY A 83 -14.87 -4.61 15.98
C GLY A 83 -13.97 -4.52 14.75
N LEU A 84 -14.03 -3.38 14.01
CA LEU A 84 -13.14 -3.13 12.87
C LEU A 84 -11.67 -3.12 13.32
N PHE A 85 -11.35 -2.38 14.38
CA PHE A 85 -9.96 -2.28 14.85
C PHE A 85 -9.42 -3.62 15.37
N LYS A 86 -10.27 -4.39 16.09
CA LYS A 86 -9.91 -5.73 16.52
C LYS A 86 -9.63 -6.64 15.32
N TRP A 87 -10.50 -6.64 14.33
CA TRP A 87 -10.35 -7.45 13.12
C TRP A 87 -9.07 -7.11 12.36
N VAL A 88 -8.78 -5.83 12.16
CA VAL A 88 -7.52 -5.37 11.51
C VAL A 88 -6.29 -5.82 12.31
N ALA A 89 -6.35 -5.79 13.64
CA ALA A 89 -5.23 -6.17 14.50
C ALA A 89 -5.03 -7.69 14.63
N THR A 90 -6.03 -8.50 14.30
CA THR A 90 -6.01 -9.96 14.47
C THR A 90 -6.19 -10.68 13.14
N GLU A 91 -7.42 -10.85 12.67
CA GLU A 91 -7.74 -11.60 11.45
C GLU A 91 -7.15 -10.96 10.17
N GLY A 92 -7.12 -9.63 10.10
CA GLY A 92 -6.53 -8.89 8.98
C GLY A 92 -5.01 -9.03 8.83
N GLN A 93 -4.32 -9.63 9.80
CA GLN A 93 -2.87 -9.83 9.79
C GLN A 93 -2.45 -11.27 9.40
N GLU A 94 -3.37 -12.16 9.12
CA GLU A 94 -3.10 -13.58 8.78
C GLU A 94 -2.59 -13.77 7.33
N TRP A 95 -1.84 -12.78 6.82
CA TRP A 95 -1.33 -12.79 5.44
C TRP A 95 0.18 -13.00 5.42
N MET A 96 0.63 -13.84 4.48
CA MET A 96 2.05 -14.13 4.31
C MET A 96 2.84 -12.88 3.88
N LEU A 97 2.25 -12.04 3.03
CA LEU A 97 2.87 -10.84 2.48
C LEU A 97 1.93 -9.65 2.65
N GLY A 98 2.37 -8.65 3.41
CA GLY A 98 1.58 -7.45 3.69
C GLY A 98 0.62 -7.60 4.86
N GLY A 99 -0.29 -6.66 4.99
CA GLY A 99 -1.30 -6.64 6.04
C GLY A 99 -2.30 -5.52 5.88
N THR A 100 -3.39 -5.60 6.63
CA THR A 100 -4.43 -4.58 6.66
C THR A 100 -4.02 -3.39 7.52
N GLN A 101 -4.44 -2.20 7.11
CA GLN A 101 -4.27 -0.94 7.85
C GLN A 101 -5.56 -0.13 7.80
N VAL A 102 -5.79 0.65 8.86
CA VAL A 102 -6.88 1.63 8.92
C VAL A 102 -6.31 3.03 8.87
N VAL A 103 -6.84 3.85 7.97
CA VAL A 103 -6.61 5.30 7.94
C VAL A 103 -7.87 5.97 8.47
N LEU A 104 -7.70 6.80 9.49
CA LEU A 104 -8.82 7.54 10.11
C LEU A 104 -9.13 8.78 9.27
N GLY A 105 -10.37 8.91 8.82
CA GLY A 105 -10.89 10.12 8.18
C GLY A 105 -11.32 11.16 9.22
N GLU A 106 -11.56 12.40 8.77
CA GLU A 106 -11.99 13.51 9.64
C GLU A 106 -13.44 13.35 10.11
N ASP A 107 -14.32 12.79 9.28
CA ASP A 107 -15.76 12.70 9.49
C ASP A 107 -16.21 11.48 10.33
N GLY A 108 -15.30 10.82 11.03
CA GLY A 108 -15.65 9.64 11.83
C GLY A 108 -15.62 8.33 11.06
N ASP A 109 -15.33 8.37 9.78
CA ASP A 109 -15.14 7.20 8.93
C ASP A 109 -13.68 6.73 8.89
N CYS A 110 -13.49 5.53 8.33
CA CYS A 110 -12.19 4.95 8.10
C CYS A 110 -12.05 4.54 6.63
N THR A 111 -10.82 4.55 6.15
CA THR A 111 -10.42 3.83 4.94
C THR A 111 -9.63 2.59 5.35
N LEU A 112 -10.03 1.44 4.84
CA LEU A 112 -9.35 0.16 5.05
C LEU A 112 -8.43 -0.11 3.85
N LEU A 113 -7.15 -0.33 4.13
CA LEU A 113 -6.12 -0.57 3.12
C LEU A 113 -5.50 -1.94 3.32
N PHE A 114 -4.99 -2.52 2.22
CA PHE A 114 -3.98 -3.57 2.27
C PHE A 114 -2.64 -2.99 1.83
N VAL A 115 -1.58 -3.22 2.59
CA VAL A 115 -0.28 -2.56 2.40
C VAL A 115 0.86 -3.55 2.48
N TYR A 116 1.85 -3.40 1.60
CA TYR A 116 3.12 -4.09 1.66
C TYR A 116 4.26 -3.11 1.32
N SER A 117 5.35 -3.15 2.09
CA SER A 117 6.51 -2.28 1.88
C SER A 117 7.76 -3.10 1.58
N LEU A 118 8.54 -2.66 0.60
CA LEU A 118 9.74 -3.29 0.09
C LEU A 118 10.94 -2.36 0.25
N ALA A 119 12.13 -2.92 0.42
CA ALA A 119 13.38 -2.16 0.35
C ALA A 119 13.67 -1.77 -1.11
N GLY A 120 13.76 -0.46 -1.39
CA GLY A 120 13.90 0.04 -2.76
C GLY A 120 15.27 -0.28 -3.38
N GLU A 121 16.33 -0.20 -2.59
CA GLU A 121 17.70 -0.36 -3.06
C GLU A 121 17.97 -1.78 -3.56
N THR A 122 17.46 -2.79 -2.88
CA THR A 122 17.68 -4.22 -3.18
C THR A 122 16.58 -4.84 -4.02
N LEU A 123 15.51 -4.09 -4.31
CA LEU A 123 14.33 -4.58 -5.03
C LEU A 123 14.68 -5.23 -6.37
N ASP A 124 14.22 -6.45 -6.57
CA ASP A 124 14.29 -7.17 -7.86
C ASP A 124 12.90 -7.27 -8.55
N PRO A 125 12.85 -7.62 -9.87
CA PRO A 125 11.59 -7.68 -10.61
C PRO A 125 10.62 -8.73 -10.08
N GLY A 126 11.12 -9.87 -9.57
CA GLY A 126 10.31 -10.97 -9.06
C GLY A 126 9.65 -10.60 -7.73
N GLU A 127 10.44 -10.02 -6.82
CA GLU A 127 9.95 -9.51 -5.55
C GLU A 127 8.89 -8.41 -5.77
N PHE A 128 9.17 -7.47 -6.67
CA PHE A 128 8.22 -6.40 -7.00
C PHE A 128 6.90 -6.93 -7.57
N LYS A 129 6.97 -7.85 -8.55
CA LYS A 129 5.79 -8.50 -9.12
C LYS A 129 4.96 -9.21 -8.06
N ASN A 130 5.61 -9.99 -7.20
CA ASN A 130 4.94 -10.73 -6.14
C ASN A 130 4.25 -9.79 -5.15
N ALA A 131 4.88 -8.67 -4.78
CA ALA A 131 4.29 -7.69 -3.89
C ALA A 131 3.04 -7.03 -4.49
N VAL A 132 3.10 -6.59 -5.75
CA VAL A 132 1.95 -5.99 -6.44
C VAL A 132 0.79 -6.99 -6.54
N MET A 133 1.08 -8.25 -6.94
CA MET A 133 0.05 -9.29 -7.04
C MET A 133 -0.53 -9.68 -5.68
N ALA A 134 0.30 -9.77 -4.63
CA ALA A 134 -0.17 -10.08 -3.28
C ALA A 134 -1.11 -8.98 -2.76
N VAL A 135 -0.76 -7.71 -2.94
CA VAL A 135 -1.63 -6.58 -2.55
C VAL A 135 -2.92 -6.59 -3.35
N ALA A 136 -2.84 -6.79 -4.67
CA ALA A 136 -4.01 -6.81 -5.55
C ALA A 136 -5.01 -7.91 -5.18
N THR A 137 -4.53 -9.15 -5.09
CA THR A 137 -5.39 -10.30 -4.81
C THR A 137 -5.93 -10.30 -3.39
N SER A 138 -5.13 -9.85 -2.41
CA SER A 138 -5.58 -9.75 -1.02
C SER A 138 -6.65 -8.68 -0.84
N ALA A 139 -6.46 -7.49 -1.42
CA ALA A 139 -7.46 -6.43 -1.34
C ALA A 139 -8.77 -6.85 -2.00
N ASN A 140 -8.70 -7.46 -3.19
CA ASN A 140 -9.88 -7.94 -3.92
C ASN A 140 -10.59 -9.11 -3.22
N HIS A 141 -9.88 -9.92 -2.44
CA HIS A 141 -10.49 -10.98 -1.64
C HIS A 141 -11.14 -10.44 -0.36
N LEU A 142 -10.56 -9.41 0.23
CA LEU A 142 -11.01 -8.86 1.51
C LEU A 142 -12.17 -7.87 1.37
N ASP A 143 -12.38 -7.28 0.20
CA ASP A 143 -13.37 -6.21 0.02
C ASP A 143 -14.80 -6.69 0.32
N ASP A 144 -15.23 -7.85 -0.21
CA ASP A 144 -16.55 -8.42 0.05
C ASP A 144 -16.69 -8.85 1.53
N ILE A 145 -15.67 -9.51 2.09
CA ILE A 145 -15.67 -9.98 3.49
C ILE A 145 -15.78 -8.81 4.47
N ALA A 146 -14.99 -7.77 4.25
CA ALA A 146 -14.97 -6.62 5.13
C ALA A 146 -16.24 -5.77 4.96
N GLN A 147 -16.77 -5.65 3.73
CA GLN A 147 -18.01 -4.92 3.47
C GLN A 147 -19.21 -5.57 4.18
N GLU A 148 -19.32 -6.89 4.14
CA GLU A 148 -20.37 -7.62 4.84
C GLU A 148 -20.31 -7.42 6.37
N LYS A 149 -19.07 -7.41 6.94
CA LYS A 149 -18.86 -7.28 8.39
C LYS A 149 -19.02 -5.85 8.91
N PHE A 150 -18.55 -4.85 8.16
CA PHE A 150 -18.35 -3.49 8.68
C PHE A 150 -19.04 -2.41 7.86
N GLY A 151 -19.61 -2.74 6.71
CA GLY A 151 -20.15 -1.76 5.76
C GLY A 151 -19.03 -1.01 5.02
N GLY A 152 -19.35 0.17 4.51
CA GLY A 152 -18.44 0.95 3.66
C GLY A 152 -18.66 0.68 2.17
N LYS A 153 -17.81 1.27 1.32
CA LYS A 153 -17.89 1.15 -0.14
C LYS A 153 -16.59 0.60 -0.70
N ARG A 154 -16.66 -0.29 -1.69
CA ARG A 154 -15.48 -0.73 -2.46
C ARG A 154 -15.05 0.37 -3.41
N PHE A 155 -13.79 0.34 -3.84
CA PHE A 155 -13.25 1.34 -4.75
C PHE A 155 -14.07 1.43 -6.06
N ILE A 156 -14.48 0.28 -6.62
CA ILE A 156 -15.25 0.22 -7.86
C ILE A 156 -16.67 0.80 -7.72
N ASP A 157 -17.21 0.81 -6.51
CA ASP A 157 -18.57 1.31 -6.23
C ASP A 157 -18.59 2.84 -5.96
N LEU A 158 -17.41 3.49 -5.94
CA LEU A 158 -17.29 4.94 -5.74
C LEU A 158 -17.84 5.69 -6.95
N LYS A 159 -18.73 6.63 -6.67
CA LYS A 159 -19.20 7.62 -7.66
C LYS A 159 -18.31 8.86 -7.59
N ILE A 160 -18.32 9.65 -8.66
CA ILE A 160 -17.58 10.95 -8.71
C ILE A 160 -17.94 11.84 -7.52
N GLU A 161 -19.20 11.79 -7.08
CA GLU A 161 -19.73 12.53 -5.92
C GLU A 161 -19.11 12.10 -4.58
N ASP A 162 -18.57 10.89 -4.50
CA ASP A 162 -17.90 10.36 -3.30
C ASP A 162 -16.42 10.78 -3.20
N LEU A 163 -15.89 11.44 -4.24
CA LEU A 163 -14.47 11.84 -4.35
C LEU A 163 -14.23 13.34 -4.11
N THR A 164 -15.28 14.11 -3.84
CA THR A 164 -15.26 15.55 -3.53
C THR A 164 -15.48 15.79 -2.06
#